data_81a009b0b94252e2598a9a0b116f51cf
#
_entry.id   81a009b0b94252e2598a9a0b116f51cf
#
_cell.length_a   1.000
_cell.length_b   1.000
_cell.length_c   1.000
_cell.angle_alpha   90.00
_cell.angle_beta   90.00
_cell.angle_gamma   90.00
#
_symmetry.space_group_name_H-M   'P 1'
#
loop_
_entity.id
_entity.type
_entity.pdbx_description
1 polymer ?
#
loop_
_entity_poly.entity_id
_entity_poly.type
_entity_poly.pdbx_seq_one_letter_code
_entity_poly.pdbx_strand_id
1 'polypeptide(L)'
;MLAVKPKDALSAEKSISKMAPKVAILSVVAGIEIEKYSQPHCIIRAMPNTACAFCKGVTALYAEDHNSTAFNNANKLFTRVGHVLVLQSEEEMHRFTSIIGSGQAFLFQVLNIYLQELEKIASSNHVAAKSMFQDFISSLGDSFSQDQNFESLISKIKSPGGTTQAGLESLEKNNLDMILQAAFQAAEDRSIEISNEK
;
A
#
# COMPACT_ATOMS: atom_id res chain seq x y z
N MET A 1 6.77 -19.38 4.34
CA MET A 1 6.32 -17.98 4.53
C MET A 1 5.92 -17.78 5.97
N LEU A 2 6.32 -16.67 6.57
CA LEU A 2 5.96 -16.26 7.92
C LEU A 2 4.88 -15.17 7.83
N ALA A 3 3.64 -15.51 8.24
CA ALA A 3 2.45 -14.66 8.11
C ALA A 3 1.62 -14.72 9.42
N VAL A 4 2.24 -14.30 10.51
CA VAL A 4 1.66 -14.23 11.85
C VAL A 4 1.56 -12.79 12.33
N LYS A 5 0.93 -12.55 13.47
CA LYS A 5 0.93 -11.21 14.10
C LYS A 5 2.35 -10.85 14.55
N PRO A 6 2.74 -9.54 14.54
CA PRO A 6 4.10 -9.12 14.91
C PRO A 6 4.60 -9.70 16.23
N LYS A 7 3.76 -9.72 17.26
CA LYS A 7 4.09 -10.26 18.59
C LYS A 7 4.49 -11.74 18.59
N ASP A 8 4.08 -12.50 17.57
CA ASP A 8 4.33 -13.95 17.48
C ASP A 8 5.48 -14.27 16.51
N ALA A 9 5.98 -13.28 15.74
CA ALA A 9 6.89 -13.50 14.64
C ALA A 9 8.23 -14.10 15.06
N LEU A 10 8.87 -13.53 16.07
CA LEU A 10 10.19 -13.98 16.53
C LEU A 10 10.15 -15.37 17.16
N SER A 11 9.07 -15.71 17.88
CA SER A 11 8.89 -17.05 18.46
C SER A 11 8.64 -18.10 17.38
N ALA A 12 7.83 -17.76 16.37
CA ALA A 12 7.56 -18.63 15.24
C ALA A 12 8.83 -18.85 14.41
N GLU A 13 9.60 -17.79 14.12
CA GLU A 13 10.89 -17.89 13.40
C GLU A 13 11.86 -18.80 14.15
N LYS A 14 12.07 -18.60 15.47
CA LYS A 14 12.94 -19.45 16.27
C LYS A 14 12.53 -20.93 16.22
N SER A 15 11.23 -21.21 16.18
CA SER A 15 10.73 -22.59 16.06
C SER A 15 11.06 -23.18 14.69
N ILE A 16 10.88 -22.41 13.61
CA ILE A 16 11.25 -22.81 12.24
C ILE A 16 12.75 -23.06 12.14
N SER A 17 13.58 -22.14 12.62
CA SER A 17 15.04 -22.23 12.56
C SER A 17 15.60 -23.41 13.34
N LYS A 18 14.95 -23.84 14.42
CA LYS A 18 15.31 -25.08 15.14
C LYS A 18 15.04 -26.35 14.32
N MET A 19 13.91 -26.38 13.59
CA MET A 19 13.51 -27.54 12.79
C MET A 19 14.23 -27.60 11.44
N ALA A 20 14.50 -26.46 10.84
CA ALA A 20 15.11 -26.31 9.53
C ALA A 20 16.15 -25.18 9.52
N PRO A 21 17.35 -25.45 10.08
CA PRO A 21 18.43 -24.45 10.09
C PRO A 21 18.80 -24.02 8.68
N LYS A 22 19.02 -22.72 8.49
CA LYS A 22 19.36 -22.08 7.20
C LYS A 22 18.26 -22.10 6.14
N VAL A 23 17.03 -22.44 6.49
CA VAL A 23 15.91 -22.27 5.57
C VAL A 23 15.63 -20.78 5.36
N ALA A 24 15.46 -20.37 4.12
CA ALA A 24 15.05 -19.01 3.81
C ALA A 24 13.59 -18.78 4.24
N ILE A 25 13.36 -17.71 4.98
CA ILE A 25 12.04 -17.31 5.51
C ILE A 25 11.58 -16.05 4.79
N LEU A 26 10.50 -16.16 4.06
CA LEU A 26 9.79 -15.02 3.49
C LEU A 26 8.81 -14.48 4.54
N SER A 27 9.12 -13.32 5.13
CA SER A 27 8.30 -12.67 6.15
C SER A 27 7.42 -11.60 5.53
N VAL A 28 6.11 -11.69 5.77
CA VAL A 28 5.11 -10.64 5.45
C VAL A 28 4.65 -9.91 6.73
N VAL A 29 5.44 -10.00 7.77
CA VAL A 29 5.14 -9.40 9.08
C VAL A 29 5.56 -7.92 9.09
N ALA A 30 4.62 -7.04 9.42
CA ALA A 30 4.90 -5.61 9.55
C ALA A 30 5.75 -5.31 10.79
N GLY A 31 6.64 -4.32 10.71
CA GLY A 31 7.35 -3.76 11.85
C GLY A 31 8.46 -4.63 12.46
N ILE A 32 8.79 -5.81 11.91
CA ILE A 32 9.90 -6.63 12.42
C ILE A 32 11.07 -6.55 11.45
N GLU A 33 12.12 -5.91 11.89
CA GLU A 33 13.39 -5.76 11.13
C GLU A 33 14.19 -7.06 11.08
N ILE A 34 15.00 -7.21 10.03
CA ILE A 34 15.78 -8.42 9.76
C ILE A 34 16.71 -8.76 10.92
N GLU A 35 17.36 -7.77 11.52
CA GLU A 35 18.28 -7.94 12.63
C GLU A 35 17.67 -8.56 13.89
N LYS A 36 16.34 -8.46 14.06
CA LYS A 36 15.61 -9.03 15.21
C LYS A 36 15.39 -10.54 15.10
N TYR A 37 15.52 -11.10 13.92
CA TYR A 37 15.41 -12.54 13.70
C TYR A 37 16.69 -13.28 14.12
N SER A 38 16.56 -14.55 14.52
CA SER A 38 17.70 -15.35 14.99
C SER A 38 18.70 -15.71 13.86
N GLN A 39 18.26 -15.68 12.61
CA GLN A 39 19.06 -15.91 11.40
C GLN A 39 18.78 -14.82 10.36
N PRO A 40 19.29 -13.60 10.53
CA PRO A 40 18.97 -12.45 9.66
C PRO A 40 19.22 -12.72 8.17
N HIS A 41 20.34 -13.34 7.84
CA HIS A 41 20.76 -13.68 6.49
C HIS A 41 19.83 -14.65 5.74
N CYS A 42 18.90 -15.29 6.44
CA CYS A 42 17.89 -16.17 5.85
C CYS A 42 16.54 -15.47 5.65
N ILE A 43 16.41 -14.20 6.04
CA ILE A 43 15.15 -13.48 6.00
C ILE A 43 15.02 -12.69 4.71
N ILE A 44 13.87 -12.83 4.06
CA ILE A 44 13.40 -11.93 3.00
C ILE A 44 12.14 -11.23 3.55
N ARG A 45 12.15 -9.92 3.61
CA ARG A 45 10.96 -9.14 3.96
C ARG A 45 10.12 -8.85 2.72
N ALA A 46 8.82 -9.01 2.86
CA ALA A 46 7.85 -8.63 1.84
C ALA A 46 6.70 -7.85 2.50
N MET A 47 6.32 -6.75 1.91
CA MET A 47 5.15 -5.98 2.32
C MET A 47 4.17 -5.91 1.15
N PRO A 48 3.28 -6.91 1.02
CA PRO A 48 2.20 -6.89 0.04
C PRO A 48 1.04 -6.01 0.52
N ASN A 49 0.20 -5.57 -0.42
CA ASN A 49 -1.09 -4.97 -0.10
C ASN A 49 -2.26 -5.89 -0.50
N THR A 50 -3.48 -5.52 -0.09
CA THR A 50 -4.68 -6.34 -0.31
C THR A 50 -5.03 -6.54 -1.79
N ALA A 51 -4.56 -5.68 -2.68
CA ALA A 51 -4.78 -5.80 -4.13
C ALA A 51 -4.13 -7.04 -4.75
N CYS A 52 -3.22 -7.72 -4.04
CA CYS A 52 -2.69 -9.04 -4.42
C CYS A 52 -3.80 -10.07 -4.66
N ALA A 53 -4.92 -9.98 -3.92
CA ALA A 53 -6.08 -10.87 -4.12
C ALA A 53 -6.70 -10.75 -5.52
N PHE A 54 -6.44 -9.66 -6.23
CA PHE A 54 -6.95 -9.36 -7.57
C PHE A 54 -5.83 -9.35 -8.63
N CYS A 55 -4.64 -9.88 -8.30
CA CYS A 55 -3.45 -9.84 -9.16
C CYS A 55 -3.03 -8.41 -9.59
N LYS A 56 -3.35 -7.42 -8.76
CA LYS A 56 -3.01 -5.99 -8.92
C LYS A 56 -2.24 -5.46 -7.71
N GLY A 57 -1.60 -6.35 -6.96
CA GLY A 57 -0.84 -5.98 -5.78
C GLY A 57 0.38 -5.13 -6.12
N VAL A 58 0.83 -4.38 -5.12
CA VAL A 58 2.17 -3.77 -5.11
C VAL A 58 2.85 -4.28 -3.86
N THR A 59 3.99 -4.95 -4.03
CA THR A 59 4.73 -5.58 -2.94
C THR A 59 6.13 -5.02 -2.87
N ALA A 60 6.52 -4.46 -1.72
CA ALA A 60 7.93 -4.18 -1.47
C ALA A 60 8.66 -5.47 -1.07
N LEU A 61 9.89 -5.66 -1.57
CA LEU A 61 10.80 -6.73 -1.17
C LEU A 61 12.13 -6.14 -0.70
N TYR A 62 12.66 -6.70 0.38
CA TYR A 62 14.01 -6.42 0.86
C TYR A 62 14.65 -7.66 1.45
N ALA A 63 15.97 -7.81 1.26
CA ALA A 63 16.84 -8.76 1.92
C ALA A 63 18.27 -8.22 1.89
N GLU A 64 19.14 -8.71 2.77
CA GLU A 64 20.58 -8.33 2.75
C GLU A 64 21.29 -8.79 1.46
N ASP A 65 20.90 -9.96 0.91
CA ASP A 65 21.41 -10.48 -0.36
C ASP A 65 20.30 -10.56 -1.42
N HIS A 66 20.23 -9.56 -2.28
CA HIS A 66 19.30 -9.50 -3.42
C HIS A 66 19.64 -10.52 -4.53
N ASN A 67 20.81 -11.12 -4.53
CA ASN A 67 21.22 -12.11 -5.55
C ASN A 67 20.91 -13.55 -5.13
N SER A 68 20.44 -13.77 -3.91
CA SER A 68 20.13 -15.12 -3.42
C SER A 68 19.00 -15.77 -4.23
N THR A 69 19.08 -17.09 -4.37
CA THR A 69 18.01 -17.88 -4.99
C THR A 69 16.68 -17.68 -4.27
N ALA A 70 16.72 -17.53 -2.94
CA ALA A 70 15.53 -17.32 -2.13
C ALA A 70 14.86 -15.96 -2.43
N PHE A 71 15.64 -14.89 -2.57
CA PHE A 71 15.14 -13.57 -2.96
C PHE A 71 14.52 -13.61 -4.36
N ASN A 72 15.20 -14.24 -5.32
CA ASN A 72 14.68 -14.39 -6.67
C ASN A 72 13.36 -15.19 -6.71
N ASN A 73 13.21 -16.21 -5.86
CA ASN A 73 11.96 -16.96 -5.74
C ASN A 73 10.84 -16.12 -5.11
N ALA A 74 11.14 -15.31 -4.11
CA ALA A 74 10.18 -14.37 -3.52
C ALA A 74 9.71 -13.34 -4.55
N ASN A 75 10.63 -12.77 -5.33
CA ASN A 75 10.31 -11.84 -6.41
C ASN A 75 9.38 -12.49 -7.45
N LYS A 76 9.73 -13.69 -7.94
CA LYS A 76 8.87 -14.44 -8.88
C LYS A 76 7.49 -14.75 -8.29
N LEU A 77 7.40 -15.03 -6.99
CA LEU A 77 6.11 -15.28 -6.33
C LEU A 77 5.21 -14.06 -6.38
N PHE A 78 5.72 -12.91 -5.95
CA PHE A 78 4.91 -11.68 -5.89
C PHE A 78 4.64 -11.07 -7.26
N THR A 79 5.51 -11.24 -8.23
CA THR A 79 5.27 -10.83 -9.63
C THR A 79 4.04 -11.53 -10.24
N ARG A 80 3.63 -12.70 -9.73
CA ARG A 80 2.41 -13.38 -10.18
C ARG A 80 1.12 -12.73 -9.68
N VAL A 81 1.21 -11.94 -8.62
CA VAL A 81 0.03 -11.30 -7.99
C VAL A 81 0.08 -9.78 -8.06
N GLY A 82 1.02 -9.22 -8.84
CA GLY A 82 1.13 -7.79 -9.08
C GLY A 82 2.54 -7.33 -9.39
N HIS A 83 2.85 -6.11 -9.01
CA HIS A 83 4.15 -5.49 -9.18
C HIS A 83 5.03 -5.66 -7.94
N VAL A 84 6.34 -5.72 -8.15
CA VAL A 84 7.34 -5.80 -7.08
C VAL A 84 8.23 -4.56 -7.14
N LEU A 85 8.39 -3.90 -6.00
CA LEU A 85 9.38 -2.87 -5.77
C LEU A 85 10.49 -3.44 -4.88
N VAL A 86 11.68 -3.58 -5.44
CA VAL A 86 12.87 -3.96 -4.66
C VAL A 86 13.42 -2.72 -3.99
N LEU A 87 13.43 -2.73 -2.65
CA LEU A 87 13.94 -1.61 -1.86
C LEU A 87 15.46 -1.67 -1.76
N GLN A 88 16.10 -0.50 -1.64
CA GLN A 88 17.57 -0.38 -1.51
C GLN A 88 18.00 -0.45 -0.04
N SER A 89 17.14 -0.06 0.88
CA SER A 89 17.37 -0.20 2.31
C SER A 89 16.13 -0.72 3.03
N GLU A 90 16.32 -1.25 4.23
CA GLU A 90 15.23 -1.79 5.03
C GLU A 90 14.32 -0.68 5.58
N GLU A 91 14.87 0.50 5.86
CA GLU A 91 14.15 1.68 6.34
C GLU A 91 13.06 2.13 5.35
N GLU A 92 13.30 1.98 4.05
CA GLU A 92 12.30 2.30 3.02
C GLU A 92 11.00 1.48 3.17
N MET A 93 11.05 0.34 3.91
CA MET A 93 9.86 -0.48 4.18
C MET A 93 8.81 0.27 5.00
N HIS A 94 9.21 1.16 5.92
CA HIS A 94 8.28 1.96 6.72
C HIS A 94 7.53 2.94 5.83
N ARG A 95 8.27 3.65 4.97
CA ARG A 95 7.68 4.58 4.01
C ARG A 95 6.77 3.88 3.02
N PHE A 96 7.20 2.73 2.48
CA PHE A 96 6.36 1.93 1.59
C PHE A 96 5.07 1.47 2.30
N THR A 97 5.18 1.02 3.55
CA THR A 97 4.02 0.60 4.35
C THR A 97 3.02 1.73 4.53
N SER A 98 3.49 2.96 4.79
CA SER A 98 2.62 4.11 4.95
C SER A 98 1.87 4.47 3.65
N ILE A 99 2.55 4.43 2.50
CA ILE A 99 1.99 4.85 1.21
C ILE A 99 1.10 3.77 0.60
N ILE A 100 1.57 2.54 0.53
CA ILE A 100 0.89 1.44 -0.19
C ILE A 100 0.07 0.57 0.76
N GLY A 101 0.62 0.23 1.93
CA GLY A 101 -0.09 -0.59 2.92
C GLY A 101 -1.26 0.17 3.54
N SER A 102 -0.97 1.27 4.23
CA SER A 102 -1.98 2.11 4.90
C SER A 102 -2.69 3.06 3.95
N GLY A 103 -1.99 3.62 2.97
CA GLY A 103 -2.51 4.62 2.05
C GLY A 103 -3.71 4.13 1.23
N GLN A 104 -3.83 2.84 0.99
CA GLN A 104 -5.04 2.26 0.38
C GLN A 104 -6.29 2.56 1.24
N ALA A 105 -6.18 2.51 2.57
CA ALA A 105 -7.28 2.86 3.47
C ALA A 105 -7.59 4.37 3.45
N PHE A 106 -6.56 5.23 3.33
CA PHE A 106 -6.77 6.68 3.21
C PHE A 106 -7.53 7.01 1.92
N LEU A 107 -7.17 6.36 0.82
CA LEU A 107 -7.90 6.53 -0.44
C LEU A 107 -9.34 6.03 -0.34
N PHE A 108 -9.60 4.89 0.33
CA PHE A 108 -10.96 4.45 0.60
C PHE A 108 -11.76 5.45 1.43
N GLN A 109 -11.14 6.13 2.40
CA GLN A 109 -11.79 7.19 3.17
C GLN A 109 -12.23 8.36 2.28
N VAL A 110 -11.37 8.79 1.35
CA VAL A 110 -11.71 9.81 0.36
C VAL A 110 -12.84 9.35 -0.55
N LEU A 111 -12.74 8.14 -1.10
CA LEU A 111 -13.78 7.56 -1.97
C LEU A 111 -15.12 7.39 -1.26
N ASN A 112 -15.10 7.08 0.04
CA ASN A 112 -16.31 6.99 0.84
C ASN A 112 -17.06 8.33 0.93
N ILE A 113 -16.34 9.46 1.00
CA ILE A 113 -16.95 10.80 0.97
C ILE A 113 -17.65 11.03 -0.38
N TYR A 114 -17.02 10.67 -1.49
CA TYR A 114 -17.66 10.75 -2.81
C TYR A 114 -18.94 9.91 -2.91
N LEU A 115 -18.89 8.67 -2.40
CA LEU A 115 -20.08 7.80 -2.40
C LEU A 115 -21.21 8.40 -1.57
N GLN A 116 -20.92 8.95 -0.39
CA GLN A 116 -21.91 9.61 0.45
C GLN A 116 -22.58 10.81 -0.24
N GLU A 117 -21.81 11.62 -0.98
CA GLU A 117 -22.38 12.74 -1.74
C GLU A 117 -23.24 12.24 -2.91
N LEU A 118 -22.82 11.18 -3.61
CA LEU A 118 -23.63 10.55 -4.67
C LEU A 118 -24.94 9.97 -4.11
N GLU A 119 -24.89 9.32 -2.95
CA GLU A 119 -26.06 8.74 -2.31
C GLU A 119 -27.11 9.79 -1.92
N LYS A 120 -26.71 11.02 -1.57
CA LYS A 120 -27.64 12.13 -1.29
C LYS A 120 -28.51 12.50 -2.50
N ILE A 121 -27.94 12.45 -3.71
CA ILE A 121 -28.68 12.76 -4.95
C ILE A 121 -29.38 11.55 -5.56
N ALA A 122 -28.90 10.34 -5.25
CA ALA A 122 -29.54 9.10 -5.72
C ALA A 122 -30.85 8.77 -4.97
N SER A 123 -31.21 9.56 -3.95
CA SER A 123 -32.45 9.46 -3.17
C SER A 123 -32.68 8.06 -2.57
N SER A 124 -33.59 7.26 -3.14
CA SER A 124 -33.96 5.94 -2.60
C SER A 124 -33.24 4.75 -3.26
N ASN A 125 -32.39 5.00 -4.26
CA ASN A 125 -31.75 3.92 -5.02
C ASN A 125 -30.26 3.72 -4.66
N HIS A 126 -29.99 3.36 -3.40
CA HIS A 126 -28.64 3.12 -2.90
C HIS A 126 -27.90 2.00 -3.64
N VAL A 127 -28.59 1.00 -4.19
CA VAL A 127 -27.96 -0.08 -4.95
C VAL A 127 -27.42 0.46 -6.27
N ALA A 128 -28.20 1.29 -6.97
CA ALA A 128 -27.76 1.93 -8.21
C ALA A 128 -26.59 2.91 -7.95
N ALA A 129 -26.61 3.67 -6.86
CA ALA A 129 -25.51 4.57 -6.50
C ALA A 129 -24.18 3.84 -6.34
N LYS A 130 -24.16 2.68 -5.67
CA LYS A 130 -22.94 1.88 -5.50
C LYS A 130 -22.42 1.32 -6.83
N SER A 131 -23.31 0.84 -7.71
CA SER A 131 -22.90 0.35 -9.03
C SER A 131 -22.34 1.49 -9.90
N MET A 132 -23.02 2.63 -9.95
CA MET A 132 -22.54 3.82 -10.67
C MET A 132 -21.18 4.28 -10.14
N PHE A 133 -21.01 4.25 -8.82
CA PHE A 133 -19.75 4.63 -8.18
C PHE A 133 -18.63 3.64 -8.47
N GLN A 134 -18.90 2.35 -8.55
CA GLN A 134 -17.94 1.34 -8.97
C GLN A 134 -17.44 1.60 -10.39
N ASP A 135 -18.34 1.89 -11.33
CA ASP A 135 -17.98 2.21 -12.71
C ASP A 135 -17.16 3.52 -12.78
N PHE A 136 -17.56 4.53 -12.00
CA PHE A 136 -16.81 5.78 -11.88
C PHE A 136 -15.38 5.55 -11.40
N ILE A 137 -15.17 4.79 -10.33
CA ILE A 137 -13.81 4.48 -9.83
C ILE A 137 -13.01 3.69 -10.89
N SER A 138 -13.63 2.72 -11.56
CA SER A 138 -12.97 1.94 -12.61
C SER A 138 -12.49 2.82 -13.74
N SER A 139 -13.30 3.79 -14.16
CA SER A 139 -12.96 4.73 -15.23
C SER A 139 -11.76 5.63 -14.93
N LEU A 140 -11.48 5.91 -13.65
CA LEU A 140 -10.27 6.66 -13.25
C LEU A 140 -8.99 5.87 -13.57
N GLY A 141 -9.01 4.56 -13.32
CA GLY A 141 -7.89 3.68 -13.68
C GLY A 141 -7.70 3.58 -15.19
N ASP A 142 -8.78 3.49 -15.96
CA ASP A 142 -8.74 3.47 -17.42
C ASP A 142 -8.18 4.79 -17.98
N SER A 143 -8.63 5.92 -17.42
CA SER A 143 -8.12 7.26 -17.80
C SER A 143 -6.63 7.40 -17.52
N PHE A 144 -6.17 6.95 -16.35
CA PHE A 144 -4.76 6.96 -15.99
C PHE A 144 -3.92 6.02 -16.88
N SER A 145 -4.47 4.92 -17.34
CA SER A 145 -3.79 4.01 -18.26
C SER A 145 -3.54 4.64 -19.66
N GLN A 146 -4.38 5.59 -20.07
CA GLN A 146 -4.25 6.32 -21.34
C GLN A 146 -3.31 7.51 -21.23
N ASP A 147 -3.31 8.20 -20.09
CA ASP A 147 -2.51 9.40 -19.84
C ASP A 147 -2.01 9.37 -18.39
N GLN A 148 -0.75 8.96 -18.19
CA GLN A 148 -0.15 8.78 -16.86
C GLN A 148 0.25 10.10 -16.18
N ASN A 149 -0.30 11.23 -16.64
CA ASN A 149 -0.06 12.55 -16.07
C ASN A 149 -1.34 13.12 -15.46
N PHE A 150 -1.38 13.19 -14.12
CA PHE A 150 -2.55 13.72 -13.41
C PHE A 150 -2.86 15.17 -13.72
N GLU A 151 -1.85 16.02 -13.95
CA GLU A 151 -2.07 17.43 -14.31
C GLU A 151 -2.76 17.54 -15.67
N SER A 152 -2.35 16.71 -16.66
CA SER A 152 -3.00 16.60 -17.95
C SER A 152 -4.46 16.14 -17.82
N LEU A 153 -4.70 15.07 -17.03
CA LEU A 153 -6.06 14.57 -16.78
C LEU A 153 -6.95 15.62 -16.14
N ILE A 154 -6.44 16.34 -15.14
CA ILE A 154 -7.18 17.43 -14.46
C ILE A 154 -7.47 18.56 -15.45
N SER A 155 -6.50 18.95 -16.26
CA SER A 155 -6.67 20.05 -17.23
C SER A 155 -7.74 19.78 -18.29
N LYS A 156 -7.91 18.50 -18.68
CA LYS A 156 -8.98 18.08 -19.63
C LYS A 156 -10.38 18.24 -19.06
N ILE A 157 -10.52 18.21 -17.72
CA ILE A 157 -11.82 18.32 -17.03
C ILE A 157 -12.08 19.75 -16.56
N LYS A 158 -11.01 20.49 -16.25
CA LYS A 158 -11.06 21.86 -15.70
C LYS A 158 -11.35 22.87 -16.81
N SER A 159 -12.50 23.52 -16.74
CA SER A 159 -12.82 24.68 -17.60
C SER A 159 -12.59 25.99 -16.83
N PRO A 160 -12.12 27.07 -17.49
CA PRO A 160 -11.96 28.39 -16.86
C PRO A 160 -13.29 28.90 -16.27
N GLY A 161 -13.27 29.27 -14.97
CA GLY A 161 -14.46 29.73 -14.25
C GLY A 161 -15.49 28.64 -13.95
N GLY A 162 -15.20 27.36 -14.25
CA GLY A 162 -16.11 26.25 -14.06
C GLY A 162 -16.14 25.67 -12.63
N THR A 163 -17.06 24.75 -12.41
CA THR A 163 -17.26 24.06 -11.12
C THR A 163 -16.02 23.27 -10.68
N THR A 164 -15.33 22.63 -11.62
CA THR A 164 -14.09 21.88 -11.35
C THR A 164 -13.00 22.81 -10.83
N GLN A 165 -12.82 23.98 -11.44
CA GLN A 165 -11.84 24.95 -10.95
C GLN A 165 -12.17 25.41 -9.53
N ALA A 166 -13.41 25.79 -9.25
CA ALA A 166 -13.83 26.22 -7.92
C ALA A 166 -13.60 25.14 -6.85
N GLY A 167 -13.89 23.88 -7.20
CA GLY A 167 -13.64 22.72 -6.32
C GLY A 167 -12.15 22.52 -6.01
N LEU A 168 -11.29 22.56 -7.04
CA LEU A 168 -9.84 22.41 -6.88
C LEU A 168 -9.23 23.54 -6.05
N GLU A 169 -9.65 24.81 -6.28
CA GLU A 169 -9.23 25.97 -5.47
C GLU A 169 -9.64 25.80 -4.00
N SER A 170 -10.81 25.22 -3.74
CA SER A 170 -11.24 24.91 -2.38
C SER A 170 -10.37 23.85 -1.72
N LEU A 171 -10.01 22.78 -2.45
CA LEU A 171 -9.11 21.73 -1.93
C LEU A 171 -7.71 22.29 -1.62
N GLU A 172 -7.17 23.10 -2.51
CA GLU A 172 -5.89 23.79 -2.32
C GLU A 172 -5.92 24.72 -1.11
N LYS A 173 -6.94 25.57 -1.00
CA LYS A 173 -7.14 26.48 0.13
C LYS A 173 -7.23 25.77 1.48
N ASN A 174 -7.76 24.55 1.49
CA ASN A 174 -7.88 23.71 2.68
C ASN A 174 -6.70 22.75 2.86
N ASN A 175 -5.61 22.92 2.09
CA ASN A 175 -4.35 22.22 2.23
C ASN A 175 -4.50 20.67 2.16
N LEU A 176 -5.25 20.16 1.17
CA LEU A 176 -5.45 18.72 0.97
C LEU A 176 -4.13 17.93 0.93
N ASP A 177 -3.12 18.48 0.26
CA ASP A 177 -1.78 17.90 0.14
C ASP A 177 -1.12 17.75 1.52
N MET A 178 -1.16 18.77 2.36
CA MET A 178 -0.61 18.72 3.72
C MET A 178 -1.34 17.70 4.60
N ILE A 179 -2.66 17.59 4.46
CA ILE A 179 -3.48 16.62 5.22
C ILE A 179 -3.05 15.20 4.85
N LEU A 180 -2.89 14.90 3.56
CA LEU A 180 -2.47 13.57 3.11
C LEU A 180 -1.02 13.27 3.48
N GLN A 181 -0.11 14.24 3.35
CA GLN A 181 1.28 14.10 3.79
C GLN A 181 1.38 13.81 5.28
N ALA A 182 0.61 14.52 6.11
CA ALA A 182 0.56 14.27 7.56
C ALA A 182 0.03 12.86 7.88
N ALA A 183 -0.96 12.36 7.13
CA ALA A 183 -1.45 11.01 7.31
C ALA A 183 -0.40 9.94 6.95
N PHE A 184 0.35 10.14 5.86
CA PHE A 184 1.47 9.26 5.50
C PHE A 184 2.56 9.30 6.56
N GLN A 185 2.94 10.48 7.06
CA GLN A 185 3.97 10.61 8.09
C GLN A 185 3.54 9.91 9.38
N ALA A 186 2.32 10.13 9.85
CA ALA A 186 1.81 9.47 11.05
C ALA A 186 1.80 7.93 10.93
N ALA A 187 1.50 7.39 9.74
CA ALA A 187 1.55 5.95 9.50
C ALA A 187 2.98 5.42 9.44
N GLU A 188 3.92 6.18 8.89
CA GLU A 188 5.34 5.85 8.87
C GLU A 188 5.93 5.85 10.28
N ASP A 189 5.69 6.90 11.06
CA ASP A 189 6.12 7.02 12.45
C ASP A 189 5.60 5.84 13.28
N ARG A 190 4.32 5.48 13.10
CA ARG A 190 3.74 4.32 13.77
C ARG A 190 4.37 3.00 13.37
N SER A 191 4.76 2.85 12.10
CA SER A 191 5.48 1.67 11.61
C SER A 191 6.86 1.55 12.26
N ILE A 192 7.56 2.66 12.44
CA ILE A 192 8.85 2.73 13.16
C ILE A 192 8.67 2.41 14.65
N GLU A 193 7.65 2.97 15.30
CA GLU A 193 7.33 2.66 16.70
C GLU A 193 7.12 1.16 16.91
N ILE A 194 6.29 0.51 16.06
CA ILE A 194 6.03 -0.93 16.11
C ILE A 194 7.33 -1.73 15.98
N SER A 195 8.27 -1.28 15.14
CA SER A 195 9.56 -1.95 15.01
C SER A 195 10.40 -1.85 16.29
N ASN A 196 10.20 -0.83 17.12
CA ASN A 196 10.91 -0.59 18.37
C ASN A 196 10.20 -1.18 19.60
N GLU A 197 8.93 -1.61 19.48
CA GLU A 197 8.23 -2.31 20.55
C GLU A 197 8.89 -3.68 20.83
N LYS A 198 9.16 -3.96 22.12
CA LYS A 198 9.84 -5.19 22.56
C LYS A 198 8.89 -6.38 22.63
#